data_6b2215745d08b2b94997731690bb8d3c
#
_entry.id   6b2215745d08b2b94997731690bb8d3c
#
_cell.length_a   1.000
_cell.length_b   1.000
_cell.length_c   1.000
_cell.angle_alpha   90.00
_cell.angle_beta   90.00
_cell.angle_gamma   90.00
#
_symmetry.space_group_name_H-M   'P 1'
#
loop_
_entity.id
_entity.type
_entity.pdbx_description
1 polymer ?
#
loop_
_entity_poly.entity_id
_entity_poly.type
_entity_poly.pdbx_seq_one_letter_code
_entity_poly.pdbx_strand_id
1 'polypeptide(L)'
;MPLAQSLSHLSIEHYLQGETTSEIKHEYVEGQVYAMAGASINHNRISSNLLTAIAAQLPDPCEVFTSDLLVKTRVNRFRYPDLVAFCEQHQGNQQFLDNPLLIVEILSKSTRQQDKGIKRTEYLSLPSLQEYMLVEQNFVEVEVLRRS
;
A
#
# COMPACT_ATOMS: atom_id res chain seq x y z
N MET A 1 -11.65 -10.44 -12.84
CA MET A 1 -12.12 -9.52 -13.86
C MET A 1 -11.59 -9.94 -15.23
N PRO A 2 -12.47 -10.39 -16.11
CA PRO A 2 -12.05 -10.96 -17.38
C PRO A 2 -11.31 -9.99 -18.30
N LEU A 3 -11.69 -8.72 -18.27
CA LEU A 3 -11.06 -7.72 -19.13
C LEU A 3 -9.60 -7.49 -18.83
N ALA A 4 -9.25 -7.40 -17.55
CA ALA A 4 -7.88 -7.21 -17.14
C ALA A 4 -7.02 -8.40 -17.56
N GLN A 5 -7.58 -9.58 -17.52
CA GLN A 5 -6.88 -10.79 -17.92
C GLN A 5 -6.72 -10.89 -19.43
N SER A 6 -7.71 -10.43 -20.19
CA SER A 6 -7.63 -10.45 -21.64
C SER A 6 -6.68 -9.39 -22.19
N LEU A 7 -6.47 -8.31 -21.45
CA LEU A 7 -5.50 -7.28 -21.75
C LEU A 7 -4.16 -7.65 -21.14
N SER A 8 -3.59 -8.75 -21.57
CA SER A 8 -2.46 -9.44 -20.97
C SER A 8 -1.28 -8.53 -20.57
N HIS A 9 -1.16 -7.34 -21.17
CA HIS A 9 -0.11 -6.39 -20.80
C HIS A 9 -0.60 -4.96 -20.91
N LEU A 10 -0.98 -4.39 -19.76
CA LEU A 10 -1.23 -2.97 -19.69
C LEU A 10 0.12 -2.28 -19.38
N SER A 11 0.46 -1.25 -20.15
CA SER A 11 1.69 -0.52 -19.88
C SER A 11 1.56 0.29 -18.60
N ILE A 12 2.70 0.60 -17.98
CA ILE A 12 2.73 1.45 -16.77
C ILE A 12 2.08 2.80 -17.04
N GLU A 13 2.39 3.41 -18.19
CA GLU A 13 1.80 4.70 -18.56
C GLU A 13 0.28 4.63 -18.65
N HIS A 14 -0.26 3.63 -19.31
CA HIS A 14 -1.71 3.46 -19.43
C HIS A 14 -2.34 3.19 -18.07
N TYR A 15 -1.67 2.38 -17.23
CA TYR A 15 -2.15 2.12 -15.89
C TYR A 15 -2.23 3.40 -15.06
N LEU A 16 -1.13 4.15 -15.00
CA LEU A 16 -1.09 5.39 -14.19
C LEU A 16 -2.08 6.42 -14.69
N GLN A 17 -2.22 6.56 -16.00
CA GLN A 17 -3.19 7.47 -16.59
C GLN A 17 -4.62 7.05 -16.25
N GLY A 18 -4.92 5.76 -16.36
CA GLY A 18 -6.23 5.22 -16.04
C GLY A 18 -6.59 5.37 -14.58
N GLU A 19 -5.63 5.21 -13.68
CA GLU A 19 -5.87 5.35 -12.23
C GLU A 19 -6.30 6.76 -11.84
N THR A 20 -5.87 7.80 -12.58
CA THR A 20 -6.27 9.18 -12.26
C THR A 20 -7.76 9.42 -12.40
N THR A 21 -8.45 8.64 -13.22
CA THR A 21 -9.88 8.81 -13.50
C THR A 21 -10.73 7.63 -13.06
N SER A 22 -10.13 6.56 -12.57
CA SER A 22 -10.85 5.36 -12.16
C SER A 22 -11.57 5.59 -10.84
N GLU A 23 -12.82 5.13 -10.76
CA GLU A 23 -13.59 5.15 -9.52
C GLU A 23 -13.17 4.04 -8.56
N ILE A 24 -12.49 3.01 -9.08
CA ILE A 24 -12.01 1.87 -8.31
C ILE A 24 -10.49 1.88 -8.37
N LYS A 25 -9.85 1.68 -7.23
CA LYS A 25 -8.38 1.56 -7.17
C LYS A 25 -7.95 0.19 -7.68
N HIS A 26 -6.83 0.17 -8.40
CA HIS A 26 -6.23 -1.08 -8.89
C HIS A 26 -4.76 -1.11 -8.52
N GLU A 27 -4.30 -2.26 -8.05
CA GLU A 27 -2.87 -2.53 -7.96
C GLU A 27 -2.36 -3.04 -9.30
N TYR A 28 -1.09 -2.88 -9.57
CA TYR A 28 -0.47 -3.26 -10.84
C TYR A 28 0.71 -4.19 -10.56
N VAL A 29 0.69 -5.35 -11.19
CA VAL A 29 1.76 -6.33 -11.05
C VAL A 29 2.13 -6.86 -12.43
N GLU A 30 3.25 -6.40 -12.95
CA GLU A 30 3.86 -6.90 -14.18
C GLU A 30 2.87 -6.96 -15.35
N GLY A 31 2.15 -5.86 -15.56
CA GLY A 31 1.20 -5.73 -16.68
C GLY A 31 -0.22 -6.13 -16.36
N GLN A 32 -0.47 -6.73 -15.21
CA GLN A 32 -1.80 -7.13 -14.76
C GLN A 32 -2.34 -6.14 -13.74
N VAL A 33 -3.63 -5.84 -13.79
CA VAL A 33 -4.29 -4.98 -12.81
C VAL A 33 -5.26 -5.77 -11.96
N TYR A 34 -5.33 -5.43 -10.68
CA TYR A 34 -6.17 -6.12 -9.70
C TYR A 34 -6.99 -5.08 -8.96
N ALA A 35 -8.31 -5.15 -9.12
CA ALA A 35 -9.23 -4.24 -8.45
C ALA A 35 -9.20 -4.48 -6.94
N MET A 36 -9.20 -3.39 -6.19
CA MET A 36 -9.21 -3.47 -4.73
C MET A 36 -10.64 -3.48 -4.21
N ALA A 37 -10.90 -4.38 -3.25
CA ALA A 37 -12.20 -4.48 -2.61
C ALA A 37 -12.37 -3.37 -1.56
N GLY A 38 -13.62 -3.11 -1.19
CA GLY A 38 -13.92 -2.25 -0.05
C GLY A 38 -13.50 -2.91 1.26
N ALA A 39 -13.51 -2.15 2.33
CA ALA A 39 -13.07 -2.57 3.64
C ALA A 39 -14.22 -2.58 4.65
N SER A 40 -14.10 -3.46 5.66
CA SER A 40 -15.07 -3.57 6.74
C SER A 40 -14.98 -2.37 7.70
N ILE A 41 -15.96 -2.26 8.59
CA ILE A 41 -15.91 -1.26 9.67
C ILE A 41 -14.68 -1.49 10.55
N ASN A 42 -14.39 -2.74 10.90
CA ASN A 42 -13.22 -3.04 11.74
C ASN A 42 -11.91 -2.63 11.07
N HIS A 43 -11.76 -2.90 9.78
CA HIS A 43 -10.61 -2.46 9.02
C HIS A 43 -10.45 -0.94 9.11
N ASN A 44 -11.53 -0.21 8.91
CA ASN A 44 -11.52 1.24 8.96
C ASN A 44 -11.24 1.78 10.36
N ARG A 45 -11.75 1.14 11.40
CA ARG A 45 -11.45 1.51 12.79
C ARG A 45 -9.96 1.38 13.09
N ILE A 46 -9.37 0.25 12.71
CA ILE A 46 -7.95 0.01 12.90
C ILE A 46 -7.14 1.04 12.11
N SER A 47 -7.50 1.27 10.85
CA SER A 47 -6.84 2.24 10.00
C SER A 47 -6.85 3.64 10.61
N SER A 48 -8.01 4.10 11.07
CA SER A 48 -8.17 5.42 11.69
C SER A 48 -7.36 5.56 12.98
N ASN A 49 -7.39 4.53 13.81
CA ASN A 49 -6.66 4.54 15.08
C ASN A 49 -5.16 4.57 14.84
N LEU A 50 -4.67 3.78 13.89
CA LEU A 50 -3.26 3.77 13.54
C LEU A 50 -2.82 5.08 12.90
N LEU A 51 -3.63 5.64 12.02
CA LEU A 51 -3.33 6.92 11.40
C LEU A 51 -3.14 8.01 12.46
N THR A 52 -4.07 8.09 13.42
CA THR A 52 -4.02 9.06 14.50
C THR A 52 -2.76 8.87 15.36
N ALA A 53 -2.48 7.63 15.77
CA ALA A 53 -1.36 7.34 16.63
C ALA A 53 -0.01 7.60 15.96
N ILE A 54 0.12 7.18 14.69
CA ILE A 54 1.36 7.36 13.92
C ILE A 54 1.60 8.83 13.63
N ALA A 55 0.57 9.54 13.17
CA ALA A 55 0.69 10.97 12.83
C ALA A 55 1.13 11.79 14.01
N ALA A 56 0.64 11.46 15.21
CA ALA A 56 0.99 12.17 16.43
C ALA A 56 2.47 12.00 16.85
N GLN A 57 3.12 10.96 16.39
CA GLN A 57 4.49 10.62 16.75
C GLN A 57 5.52 10.99 15.70
N LEU A 58 5.08 11.25 14.47
CA LEU A 58 6.01 11.55 13.40
C LEU A 58 6.56 12.98 13.49
N PRO A 59 7.88 13.16 13.42
CA PRO A 59 8.45 14.51 13.37
C PRO A 59 8.32 15.09 11.94
N ASP A 60 8.34 16.43 11.84
CA ASP A 60 8.45 17.06 10.54
C ASP A 60 9.77 16.66 9.86
N PRO A 61 9.81 16.44 8.57
CA PRO A 61 8.74 16.61 7.58
C PRO A 61 7.95 15.32 7.29
N CYS A 62 7.99 14.34 8.18
CA CYS A 62 7.35 13.03 7.95
C CYS A 62 5.84 13.15 7.91
N GLU A 63 5.22 12.36 7.04
CA GLU A 63 3.77 12.31 6.87
C GLU A 63 3.31 10.86 6.81
N VAL A 64 2.05 10.61 7.16
CA VAL A 64 1.42 9.30 7.04
C VAL A 64 0.06 9.46 6.37
N PHE A 65 -0.22 8.57 5.43
CA PHE A 65 -1.49 8.55 4.70
C PHE A 65 -2.11 7.17 4.71
N THR A 66 -3.42 7.15 4.55
CA THR A 66 -4.16 5.89 4.38
C THR A 66 -4.24 5.51 2.90
N SER A 67 -4.94 4.50 2.61
CA SER A 67 -5.08 3.67 1.42
C SER A 67 -5.15 4.34 0.04
N ASP A 68 -5.11 5.64 -0.08
CA ASP A 68 -5.26 6.33 -1.37
C ASP A 68 -3.94 6.74 -2.01
N LEU A 69 -2.80 6.43 -1.39
CA LEU A 69 -1.50 6.75 -1.96
C LEU A 69 -0.88 5.52 -2.61
N LEU A 70 -0.56 5.65 -3.87
CA LEU A 70 0.05 4.59 -4.65
C LEU A 70 1.55 4.51 -4.35
N VAL A 71 2.05 3.31 -4.14
CA VAL A 71 3.47 3.06 -3.87
C VAL A 71 4.05 2.18 -4.98
N LYS A 72 5.12 2.69 -5.61
CA LYS A 72 5.88 1.89 -6.57
C LYS A 72 6.86 1.03 -5.78
N THR A 73 6.66 -0.27 -5.83
CA THR A 73 7.48 -1.22 -5.07
C THR A 73 8.61 -1.83 -5.90
N ARG A 74 8.39 -1.93 -7.21
CA ARG A 74 9.37 -2.42 -8.18
C ARG A 74 9.19 -1.68 -9.48
N VAL A 75 10.10 -1.86 -10.43
CA VAL A 75 10.03 -1.22 -11.74
C VAL A 75 8.65 -1.36 -12.38
N ASN A 76 8.02 -2.53 -12.19
CA ASN A 76 6.74 -2.85 -12.81
C ASN A 76 5.69 -3.31 -11.81
N ARG A 77 5.73 -2.80 -10.57
CA ARG A 77 4.73 -3.11 -9.53
C ARG A 77 4.33 -1.88 -8.75
N PHE A 78 3.03 -1.71 -8.56
CA PHE A 78 2.44 -0.60 -7.82
C PHE A 78 1.36 -1.14 -6.89
N ARG A 79 1.39 -0.70 -5.63
CA ARG A 79 0.48 -1.15 -4.58
C ARG A 79 -0.17 0.03 -3.88
N TYR A 80 -1.30 -0.24 -3.25
CA TYR A 80 -1.96 0.71 -2.33
C TYR A 80 -1.93 0.13 -0.92
N PRO A 81 -0.87 0.35 -0.14
CA PRO A 81 -0.86 -0.14 1.25
C PRO A 81 -1.93 0.56 2.09
N ASP A 82 -2.40 -0.12 3.13
CA ASP A 82 -3.42 0.45 4.01
C ASP A 82 -2.97 1.73 4.69
N LEU A 83 -1.71 1.79 5.15
CA LEU A 83 -1.07 3.02 5.59
C LEU A 83 0.37 3.06 5.08
N VAL A 84 0.83 4.26 4.81
CA VAL A 84 2.22 4.48 4.40
C VAL A 84 2.75 5.77 5.01
N ALA A 85 3.95 5.72 5.59
CA ALA A 85 4.64 6.90 6.10
C ALA A 85 5.94 7.12 5.35
N PHE A 86 6.29 8.38 5.18
CA PHE A 86 7.50 8.79 4.50
C PHE A 86 8.00 10.12 5.08
N CYS A 87 9.27 10.43 4.86
CA CYS A 87 9.89 11.63 5.44
C CYS A 87 10.46 12.60 4.43
N GLU A 88 10.65 12.18 3.19
CA GLU A 88 11.09 13.08 2.14
C GLU A 88 9.93 13.95 1.65
N GLN A 89 10.24 15.19 1.27
CA GLN A 89 9.22 16.07 0.71
C GLN A 89 8.91 15.72 -0.73
N HIS A 90 7.63 15.76 -1.07
CA HIS A 90 7.12 15.43 -2.38
C HIS A 90 6.27 16.57 -2.94
N GLN A 91 6.19 16.65 -4.27
CA GLN A 91 5.29 17.58 -4.93
C GLN A 91 3.84 17.18 -4.68
N GLY A 92 2.99 18.19 -4.47
CA GLY A 92 1.59 17.93 -4.14
C GLY A 92 0.79 17.20 -5.23
N ASN A 93 1.25 17.24 -6.48
CA ASN A 93 0.60 16.56 -7.59
C ASN A 93 1.26 15.24 -7.97
N GLN A 94 2.19 14.76 -7.18
CA GLN A 94 2.88 13.50 -7.43
C GLN A 94 1.91 12.33 -7.25
N GLN A 95 1.87 11.42 -8.23
CA GLN A 95 0.88 10.35 -8.25
C GLN A 95 1.28 9.17 -7.37
N PHE A 96 2.56 8.89 -7.22
CA PHE A 96 3.02 7.75 -6.44
C PHE A 96 4.30 8.05 -5.68
N LEU A 97 4.57 7.21 -4.71
CA LEU A 97 5.72 7.27 -3.83
C LEU A 97 6.58 6.02 -4.06
N ASP A 98 7.92 6.16 -4.03
CA ASP A 98 8.82 5.01 -4.17
C ASP A 98 9.81 4.86 -3.02
N ASN A 99 9.67 5.68 -1.99
CA ASN A 99 10.60 5.69 -0.85
C ASN A 99 9.89 5.71 0.50
N PRO A 100 8.96 4.77 0.76
CA PRO A 100 8.27 4.72 2.05
C PRO A 100 9.22 4.34 3.17
N LEU A 101 8.96 4.88 4.37
CA LEU A 101 9.67 4.54 5.60
C LEU A 101 8.96 3.41 6.34
N LEU A 102 7.65 3.46 6.40
CA LEU A 102 6.79 2.51 7.09
C LEU A 102 5.62 2.14 6.19
N ILE A 103 5.32 0.87 6.11
CA ILE A 103 4.10 0.37 5.47
C ILE A 103 3.34 -0.46 6.48
N VAL A 104 2.03 -0.26 6.54
CA VAL A 104 1.12 -1.05 7.36
C VAL A 104 0.08 -1.71 6.45
N GLU A 105 -0.09 -3.02 6.62
CA GLU A 105 -1.20 -3.75 6.00
C GLU A 105 -2.09 -4.30 7.11
N ILE A 106 -3.39 -4.08 6.96
CA ILE A 106 -4.40 -4.59 7.89
C ILE A 106 -4.95 -5.87 7.27
N LEU A 107 -4.68 -6.99 7.94
CA LEU A 107 -4.94 -8.31 7.37
C LEU A 107 -6.40 -8.68 7.45
N SER A 108 -6.93 -9.16 6.34
CA SER A 108 -8.24 -9.81 6.29
C SER A 108 -8.04 -11.27 5.89
N LYS A 109 -9.10 -12.06 6.01
CA LYS A 109 -9.07 -13.46 5.59
C LYS A 109 -8.65 -13.59 4.12
N SER A 110 -9.08 -12.66 3.26
CA SER A 110 -8.78 -12.71 1.83
C SER A 110 -7.40 -12.20 1.46
N THR A 111 -6.77 -11.35 2.27
CA THR A 111 -5.49 -10.72 1.93
C THR A 111 -4.30 -11.29 2.69
N ARG A 112 -4.55 -12.01 3.78
CA ARG A 112 -3.49 -12.44 4.72
C ARG A 112 -2.34 -13.17 4.02
N GLN A 113 -2.65 -14.06 3.12
CA GLN A 113 -1.61 -14.85 2.45
C GLN A 113 -0.72 -13.96 1.59
N GLN A 114 -1.28 -13.03 0.84
CA GLN A 114 -0.50 -12.10 0.03
C GLN A 114 0.31 -11.14 0.88
N ASP A 115 -0.29 -10.61 1.94
CA ASP A 115 0.36 -9.64 2.81
C ASP A 115 1.55 -10.24 3.55
N LYS A 116 1.45 -11.51 3.96
CA LYS A 116 2.53 -12.24 4.61
C LYS A 116 3.51 -12.88 3.63
N GLY A 117 3.16 -12.98 2.36
CA GLY A 117 3.97 -13.63 1.33
C GLY A 117 4.59 -12.65 0.34
N ILE A 118 4.01 -12.54 -0.84
CA ILE A 118 4.57 -11.75 -1.95
C ILE A 118 4.78 -10.30 -1.59
N LYS A 119 3.79 -9.66 -0.96
CA LYS A 119 3.91 -8.25 -0.58
C LYS A 119 5.00 -8.03 0.46
N ARG A 120 5.13 -8.95 1.41
CA ARG A 120 6.21 -8.87 2.40
C ARG A 120 7.57 -8.81 1.75
N THR A 121 7.85 -9.71 0.82
CA THR A 121 9.10 -9.74 0.08
C THR A 121 9.29 -8.46 -0.73
N GLU A 122 8.24 -8.03 -1.39
CA GLU A 122 8.23 -6.85 -2.24
C GLU A 122 8.53 -5.59 -1.43
N TYR A 123 7.81 -5.37 -0.32
CA TYR A 123 7.99 -4.19 0.53
C TYR A 123 9.37 -4.17 1.20
N LEU A 124 9.79 -5.31 1.74
CA LEU A 124 11.08 -5.38 2.43
C LEU A 124 12.28 -5.23 1.49
N SER A 125 12.07 -5.34 0.18
CA SER A 125 13.13 -5.07 -0.80
C SER A 125 13.33 -3.58 -1.06
N LEU A 126 12.43 -2.72 -0.62
CA LEU A 126 12.57 -1.28 -0.80
C LEU A 126 13.68 -0.74 0.11
N PRO A 127 14.70 -0.06 -0.45
CA PRO A 127 15.85 0.38 0.37
C PRO A 127 15.48 1.34 1.49
N SER A 128 14.44 2.16 1.28
CA SER A 128 14.01 3.17 2.26
C SER A 128 13.20 2.59 3.42
N LEU A 129 12.60 1.41 3.23
CA LEU A 129 11.67 0.86 4.21
C LEU A 129 12.40 0.42 5.48
N GLN A 130 11.96 0.93 6.62
CA GLN A 130 12.49 0.58 7.93
C GLN A 130 11.61 -0.47 8.62
N GLU A 131 10.31 -0.37 8.47
CA GLU A 131 9.36 -1.25 9.14
C GLU A 131 8.20 -1.63 8.24
N TYR A 132 7.81 -2.90 8.31
CA TYR A 132 6.58 -3.41 7.73
C TYR A 132 5.72 -3.97 8.85
N MET A 133 4.56 -3.37 9.08
CA MET A 133 3.65 -3.74 10.16
C MET A 133 2.43 -4.45 9.61
N LEU A 134 2.12 -5.59 10.20
CA LEU A 134 0.95 -6.41 9.85
C LEU A 134 0.02 -6.46 11.06
N VAL A 135 -1.20 -6.00 10.89
CA VAL A 135 -2.20 -5.90 11.96
C VAL A 135 -3.39 -6.77 11.61
N GLU A 136 -3.70 -7.75 12.48
CA GLU A 136 -4.86 -8.61 12.26
C GLU A 136 -6.16 -7.84 12.49
N GLN A 137 -7.13 -8.08 11.62
CA GLN A 137 -8.42 -7.41 11.68
C GLN A 137 -9.36 -8.02 12.73
N ASN A 138 -9.32 -9.33 12.88
CA ASN A 138 -10.32 -10.07 13.63
C ASN A 138 -9.87 -10.54 15.01
N PHE A 139 -8.60 -10.38 15.33
CA PHE A 139 -8.07 -10.73 16.66
C PHE A 139 -6.83 -9.89 16.95
N VAL A 140 -6.41 -9.86 18.21
CA VAL A 140 -5.32 -8.97 18.65
C VAL A 140 -3.99 -9.60 18.34
N GLU A 141 -3.41 -9.21 17.20
CA GLU A 141 -2.07 -9.62 16.81
C GLU A 141 -1.45 -8.56 15.90
N VAL A 142 -0.26 -8.12 16.25
CA VAL A 142 0.51 -7.18 15.46
C VAL A 142 1.90 -7.77 15.27
N GLU A 143 2.33 -7.83 14.02
CA GLU A 143 3.69 -8.26 13.69
C GLU A 143 4.43 -7.09 13.07
N VAL A 144 5.63 -6.80 13.58
CA VAL A 144 6.47 -5.73 13.06
C VAL A 144 7.78 -6.34 12.57
N LEU A 145 8.04 -6.16 11.27
CA LEU A 145 9.27 -6.61 10.64
C LEU A 145 10.15 -5.39 10.43
N ARG A 146 11.33 -5.42 11.02
CA ARG A 146 12.28 -4.31 10.97
C ARG A 146 13.51 -4.69 10.19
N ARG A 147 14.05 -3.70 9.49
CA ARG A 147 15.36 -3.83 8.88
C ARG A 147 16.43 -3.71 9.97
N SER A 148 17.34 -4.63 9.95
CA SER A 148 18.46 -4.61 10.90
C SER A 148 19.55 -3.63 10.44
#